data_4ec0c434793094a1a9c733565626017e
#
_entry.id   4ec0c434793094a1a9c733565626017e
#
_cell.length_a   1.000
_cell.length_b   1.000
_cell.length_c   1.000
_cell.angle_alpha   90.00
_cell.angle_beta   90.00
_cell.angle_gamma   90.00
#
_symmetry.space_group_name_H-M   'P 1'
#
loop_
_entity.id
_entity.type
_entity.pdbx_description
1 polymer ?
#
loop_
_entity_poly.entity_id
_entity_poly.type
_entity_poly.pdbx_seq_one_letter_code
_entity_poly.pdbx_strand_id
1 'polypeptide(L)'
;MLAIHPAATIAGGWLASLLALFGAAPSPAPSAPPPVRTLRVDYVHSGKAGDERFALDGVALEGPWPGRLDRALDDSGLGKYRFEVREAGGRVLFSRAFASIYGEWEGTAEAREVARAFHESVRFPVPAAPVRVVILGRGDGGSFKDLWSVPVDPASPLVDRAPSPAAGRVWAVVENGPPADKVDLLLLGDGYTPSDLDKWHRDAQRMAELLFAVSPFKEHRRDFNVWAIDTPSTLTGVSRPSDDVHRRTPIGATYDAFGSERYVLTFDNKKMREIASAAPYEFIEIVVNDRKYGGGGIHNLYATVAADSAWAPYLFVHEFGHHFAGLADEYYTSPTSYEPSVGRPEPWEPNATADPKAGKWRDLLTAGVPLATPWPKAEFEAAQKGFQARRRVIRAEKRPEEEMDALFREEQAWTTRLLSPFAGKIGAFEGAMYEATGYYRPQADCIMFTRDEAGFCAVCRRAIEGVIAMYARPAAGH
;
A
#
# COMPACT_ATOMS: atom_id res chain seq x y z
N MET A 1 -57.12 77.07 -5.80
CA MET A 1 -57.38 78.23 -6.77
C MET A 1 -56.80 77.82 -8.11
N LEU A 2 -57.72 77.80 -9.08
CA LEU A 2 -57.60 77.94 -10.53
C LEU A 2 -56.49 77.14 -11.23
N ALA A 3 -56.82 76.17 -12.02
CA ALA A 3 -57.46 76.09 -13.34
C ALA A 3 -56.60 76.80 -14.43
N ILE A 4 -56.24 75.98 -15.45
CA ILE A 4 -56.76 76.12 -16.83
C ILE A 4 -55.99 75.15 -17.74
N HIS A 5 -56.73 74.30 -18.50
CA HIS A 5 -56.34 73.72 -19.82
C HIS A 5 -56.41 74.75 -20.91
N PRO A 6 -56.08 74.58 -22.19
CA PRO A 6 -55.99 73.36 -23.00
C PRO A 6 -54.87 73.38 -24.10
N ALA A 7 -54.67 72.34 -24.86
CA ALA A 7 -55.02 72.17 -26.27
C ALA A 7 -54.20 71.04 -26.94
N ALA A 8 -54.92 70.19 -27.68
CA ALA A 8 -54.42 69.09 -28.46
C ALA A 8 -53.73 69.47 -29.76
N THR A 9 -52.79 68.71 -30.24
CA THR A 9 -52.51 68.62 -31.69
C THR A 9 -52.13 67.15 -32.03
N ILE A 10 -52.84 66.58 -32.98
CA ILE A 10 -52.74 65.25 -33.56
C ILE A 10 -51.62 65.28 -34.60
N ALA A 11 -50.71 64.34 -34.61
CA ALA A 11 -49.94 63.97 -35.81
C ALA A 11 -49.54 62.52 -35.77
N GLY A 12 -49.83 61.86 -36.85
CA GLY A 12 -49.95 60.48 -37.18
C GLY A 12 -48.74 59.61 -37.04
N GLY A 13 -49.10 58.35 -36.90
CA GLY A 13 -48.26 57.30 -36.56
C GLY A 13 -47.46 56.63 -37.68
N TRP A 14 -46.46 55.86 -37.26
CA TRP A 14 -45.96 54.77 -38.00
C TRP A 14 -45.76 53.61 -37.00
N LEU A 15 -46.54 52.50 -37.11
CA LEU A 15 -46.31 51.23 -36.41
C LEU A 15 -45.12 50.55 -37.06
N ALA A 16 -43.97 50.53 -36.37
CA ALA A 16 -42.88 49.65 -36.71
C ALA A 16 -43.06 48.42 -35.83
N SER A 17 -43.44 47.29 -36.43
CA SER A 17 -43.49 45.96 -35.77
C SER A 17 -42.06 45.46 -35.55
N LEU A 18 -41.57 45.54 -34.31
CA LEU A 18 -40.36 44.83 -33.89
C LEU A 18 -40.72 43.34 -33.63
N LEU A 19 -40.34 42.45 -34.58
CA LEU A 19 -40.24 41.04 -34.32
C LEU A 19 -39.08 40.78 -33.34
N ALA A 20 -39.38 40.54 -32.06
CA ALA A 20 -38.43 40.03 -31.09
C ALA A 20 -38.11 38.57 -31.41
N LEU A 21 -36.98 38.32 -32.03
CA LEU A 21 -36.36 36.97 -32.12
C LEU A 21 -35.94 36.56 -30.70
N PHE A 22 -36.81 35.82 -29.99
CA PHE A 22 -36.40 35.07 -28.82
C PHE A 22 -35.49 33.94 -29.29
N GLY A 23 -34.18 34.14 -29.30
CA GLY A 23 -33.19 33.10 -29.38
C GLY A 23 -33.37 32.17 -28.15
N ALA A 24 -33.75 30.91 -28.37
CA ALA A 24 -33.79 29.92 -27.31
C ALA A 24 -32.37 29.81 -26.74
N ALA A 25 -32.23 30.10 -25.45
CA ALA A 25 -30.99 29.84 -24.73
C ALA A 25 -30.64 28.31 -24.87
N PRO A 26 -29.37 27.97 -25.16
CA PRO A 26 -29.00 26.57 -25.25
C PRO A 26 -29.36 25.86 -23.93
N SER A 27 -30.05 24.74 -24.02
CA SER A 27 -30.32 23.89 -22.87
C SER A 27 -28.99 23.54 -22.16
N PRO A 28 -28.89 23.66 -20.84
CA PRO A 28 -27.68 23.25 -20.15
C PRO A 28 -27.36 21.80 -20.52
N ALA A 29 -26.11 21.54 -20.88
CA ALA A 29 -25.62 20.20 -21.14
C ALA A 29 -25.96 19.32 -19.92
N PRO A 30 -26.42 18.07 -20.12
CA PRO A 30 -26.71 17.19 -19.01
C PRO A 30 -25.49 17.09 -18.09
N SER A 31 -25.68 17.40 -16.81
CA SER A 31 -24.61 17.25 -15.82
C SER A 31 -24.13 15.82 -15.84
N ALA A 32 -22.81 15.63 -15.83
CA ALA A 32 -22.23 14.28 -15.69
C ALA A 32 -22.84 13.58 -14.45
N PRO A 33 -23.12 12.28 -14.54
CA PRO A 33 -23.65 11.55 -13.39
C PRO A 33 -22.67 11.72 -12.21
N PRO A 34 -23.19 11.76 -10.96
CA PRO A 34 -22.32 11.87 -9.79
C PRO A 34 -21.33 10.70 -9.77
N PRO A 35 -20.09 10.92 -9.32
CA PRO A 35 -19.09 9.85 -9.26
C PRO A 35 -19.59 8.72 -8.33
N VAL A 36 -19.25 7.48 -8.69
CA VAL A 36 -19.50 6.32 -7.84
C VAL A 36 -18.76 6.53 -6.53
N ARG A 37 -19.43 6.30 -5.41
CA ARG A 37 -18.83 6.43 -4.06
C ARG A 37 -18.17 5.14 -3.64
N THR A 38 -17.41 5.21 -2.55
CA THR A 38 -16.75 4.07 -1.91
C THR A 38 -17.60 3.53 -0.77
N LEU A 39 -17.75 2.23 -0.68
CA LEU A 39 -18.28 1.54 0.48
C LEU A 39 -17.13 0.83 1.20
N ARG A 40 -16.99 1.07 2.52
CA ARG A 40 -16.05 0.39 3.39
C ARG A 40 -16.81 -0.55 4.32
N VAL A 41 -16.34 -1.77 4.42
CA VAL A 41 -16.82 -2.77 5.38
C VAL A 41 -15.72 -2.99 6.41
N ASP A 42 -15.99 -2.63 7.64
CA ASP A 42 -15.11 -2.78 8.80
C ASP A 42 -15.47 -4.07 9.53
N TYR A 43 -14.46 -4.84 9.90
CA TYR A 43 -14.63 -6.09 10.63
C TYR A 43 -13.49 -6.33 11.62
N VAL A 44 -13.76 -7.19 12.60
CA VAL A 44 -12.75 -7.69 13.53
C VAL A 44 -12.30 -9.06 13.06
N HIS A 45 -11.00 -9.22 12.84
CA HIS A 45 -10.33 -10.47 12.53
C HIS A 45 -9.61 -10.94 13.79
N SER A 46 -9.94 -12.12 14.31
CA SER A 46 -9.50 -12.56 15.62
C SER A 46 -9.26 -14.06 15.67
N GLY A 47 -8.52 -14.52 16.67
CA GLY A 47 -8.27 -15.92 16.91
C GLY A 47 -6.83 -16.24 17.34
N LYS A 48 -6.40 -17.45 17.05
CA LYS A 48 -5.04 -17.98 17.19
C LYS A 48 -4.57 -18.51 15.85
N ALA A 49 -3.29 -18.88 15.75
CA ALA A 49 -2.77 -19.56 14.57
C ALA A 49 -3.63 -20.80 14.21
N GLY A 50 -4.18 -20.80 13.00
CA GLY A 50 -5.06 -21.85 12.49
C GLY A 50 -6.50 -21.88 13.02
N ASP A 51 -6.94 -20.91 13.85
CA ASP A 51 -8.33 -20.75 14.31
C ASP A 51 -8.74 -19.28 14.16
N GLU A 52 -8.97 -18.84 12.91
CA GLU A 52 -9.34 -17.47 12.58
C GLU A 52 -10.86 -17.27 12.57
N ARG A 53 -11.30 -16.10 13.03
CA ARG A 53 -12.70 -15.73 13.15
C ARG A 53 -12.91 -14.28 12.72
N PHE A 54 -14.08 -14.02 12.15
CA PHE A 54 -14.46 -12.70 11.64
C PHE A 54 -15.78 -12.25 12.24
N ALA A 55 -15.89 -10.96 12.54
CA ALA A 55 -17.13 -10.33 12.99
C ALA A 55 -17.29 -8.97 12.35
N LEU A 56 -18.48 -8.65 11.82
CA LEU A 56 -18.77 -7.31 11.30
C LEU A 56 -18.68 -6.27 12.42
N ASP A 57 -17.91 -5.19 12.20
CA ASP A 57 -17.90 -4.00 13.06
C ASP A 57 -18.85 -2.92 12.51
N GLY A 58 -18.79 -2.63 11.21
CA GLY A 58 -19.65 -1.62 10.61
C GLY A 58 -19.52 -1.51 9.09
N VAL A 59 -20.34 -0.65 8.52
CA VAL A 59 -20.30 -0.29 7.10
C VAL A 59 -20.34 1.22 6.99
N ALA A 60 -19.42 1.82 6.26
CA ALA A 60 -19.33 3.27 6.06
C ALA A 60 -19.33 3.64 4.58
N LEU A 61 -19.99 4.77 4.26
CA LEU A 61 -20.03 5.35 2.94
C LEU A 61 -19.02 6.50 2.87
N GLU A 62 -17.92 6.28 2.16
CA GLU A 62 -16.84 7.25 1.98
C GLU A 62 -17.04 8.14 0.74
N GLY A 63 -16.06 8.94 0.39
CA GLY A 63 -15.99 9.80 -0.78
C GLY A 63 -16.06 9.05 -2.12
N PRO A 64 -15.73 9.73 -3.23
CA PRO A 64 -15.66 9.10 -4.55
C PRO A 64 -14.72 7.89 -4.57
N TRP A 65 -15.10 6.87 -5.33
CA TRP A 65 -14.23 5.74 -5.62
C TRP A 65 -13.06 6.19 -6.50
N PRO A 66 -11.80 6.03 -6.08
CA PRO A 66 -10.65 6.49 -6.87
C PRO A 66 -10.33 5.56 -8.03
N GLY A 67 -10.54 4.24 -7.87
CA GLY A 67 -10.04 3.23 -8.78
C GLY A 67 -10.88 3.03 -10.05
N ARG A 68 -10.33 2.24 -10.94
CA ARG A 68 -10.96 1.86 -12.22
C ARG A 68 -12.17 0.97 -12.01
N LEU A 69 -13.28 1.28 -12.68
CA LEU A 69 -14.50 0.44 -12.67
C LEU A 69 -14.44 -0.68 -13.72
N ASP A 70 -13.65 -0.52 -14.78
CA ASP A 70 -13.44 -1.52 -15.84
C ASP A 70 -12.40 -2.61 -15.48
N ARG A 71 -11.73 -2.47 -14.32
CA ARG A 71 -10.83 -3.45 -13.72
C ARG A 71 -11.32 -3.88 -12.33
N ALA A 72 -12.60 -4.24 -12.25
CA ALA A 72 -13.26 -4.58 -10.99
C ALA A 72 -12.76 -5.92 -10.40
N LEU A 73 -12.36 -6.87 -11.22
CA LEU A 73 -11.90 -8.19 -10.78
C LEU A 73 -10.38 -8.25 -10.72
N ASP A 74 -9.87 -8.84 -9.65
CA ASP A 74 -8.46 -9.11 -9.44
C ASP A 74 -8.11 -10.51 -9.95
N ASP A 75 -7.30 -10.56 -11.00
CA ASP A 75 -6.76 -11.76 -11.62
C ASP A 75 -5.25 -11.95 -11.37
N SER A 76 -4.67 -11.15 -10.47
CA SER A 76 -3.23 -11.18 -10.15
C SER A 76 -2.76 -12.51 -9.55
N GLY A 77 -3.65 -13.21 -8.87
CA GLY A 77 -3.30 -14.42 -8.12
C GLY A 77 -2.47 -14.14 -6.85
N LEU A 78 -2.32 -12.89 -6.43
CA LEU A 78 -1.56 -12.48 -5.25
C LEU A 78 -2.36 -12.63 -3.95
N GLY A 79 -1.69 -12.36 -2.81
CA GLY A 79 -2.28 -12.18 -1.50
C GLY A 79 -2.57 -13.48 -0.72
N LYS A 80 -2.47 -13.38 0.59
CA LYS A 80 -2.88 -14.44 1.53
C LYS A 80 -4.41 -14.56 1.59
N TYR A 81 -5.09 -13.42 1.46
CA TYR A 81 -6.54 -13.30 1.42
C TYR A 81 -7.01 -12.67 0.11
N ARG A 82 -8.29 -12.87 -0.18
CA ARG A 82 -9.02 -12.15 -1.22
C ARG A 82 -10.40 -11.81 -0.70
N PHE A 83 -10.91 -10.65 -0.99
CA PHE A 83 -12.33 -10.40 -0.81
C PHE A 83 -13.06 -10.32 -2.14
N GLU A 84 -14.32 -10.71 -2.11
CA GLU A 84 -15.24 -10.65 -3.24
C GLU A 84 -16.53 -9.97 -2.83
N VAL A 85 -17.06 -9.14 -3.72
CA VAL A 85 -18.39 -8.57 -3.62
C VAL A 85 -19.26 -9.33 -4.60
N ARG A 86 -20.20 -10.13 -4.08
CA ARG A 86 -21.05 -11.02 -4.85
C ARG A 86 -22.52 -10.53 -4.86
N GLU A 87 -23.14 -10.48 -6.02
CA GLU A 87 -24.60 -10.25 -6.10
C GLU A 87 -25.40 -11.47 -5.63
N ALA A 88 -26.73 -11.33 -5.52
CA ALA A 88 -27.63 -12.39 -5.05
C ALA A 88 -27.54 -13.69 -5.86
N GLY A 89 -27.21 -13.60 -7.16
CA GLY A 89 -26.99 -14.74 -8.06
C GLY A 89 -25.60 -15.38 -7.94
N GLY A 90 -24.72 -14.87 -7.08
CA GLY A 90 -23.37 -15.39 -6.86
C GLY A 90 -22.30 -14.86 -7.83
N ARG A 91 -22.67 -14.04 -8.83
CA ARG A 91 -21.70 -13.40 -9.72
C ARG A 91 -20.85 -12.40 -8.94
N VAL A 92 -19.52 -12.46 -9.13
CA VAL A 92 -18.58 -11.52 -8.52
C VAL A 92 -18.62 -10.19 -9.28
N LEU A 93 -18.89 -9.11 -8.56
CA LEU A 93 -18.92 -7.74 -9.07
C LEU A 93 -17.59 -7.03 -8.88
N PHE A 94 -16.89 -7.33 -7.80
CA PHE A 94 -15.62 -6.73 -7.45
C PHE A 94 -14.78 -7.71 -6.63
N SER A 95 -13.47 -7.70 -6.80
CA SER A 95 -12.54 -8.46 -5.97
C SER A 95 -11.18 -7.78 -5.86
N ARG A 96 -10.49 -7.97 -4.72
CA ARG A 96 -9.08 -7.61 -4.52
C ARG A 96 -8.42 -8.61 -3.58
N ALA A 97 -7.16 -8.94 -3.89
CA ALA A 97 -6.29 -9.70 -3.02
C ALA A 97 -5.64 -8.77 -1.99
N PHE A 98 -5.31 -9.31 -0.82
CA PHE A 98 -4.66 -8.55 0.24
C PHE A 98 -3.95 -9.48 1.23
N ALA A 99 -3.10 -8.92 2.07
CA ALA A 99 -2.66 -9.49 3.33
C ALA A 99 -3.20 -8.63 4.48
N SER A 100 -3.11 -9.12 5.71
CA SER A 100 -3.73 -8.47 6.85
C SER A 100 -2.82 -8.47 8.07
N ILE A 101 -3.11 -7.60 9.05
CA ILE A 101 -2.39 -7.58 10.34
C ILE A 101 -2.50 -8.93 11.05
N TYR A 102 -3.69 -9.55 11.05
CA TYR A 102 -3.86 -10.89 11.59
C TYR A 102 -2.99 -11.90 10.85
N GLY A 103 -2.95 -11.82 9.52
CA GLY A 103 -2.16 -12.70 8.69
C GLY A 103 -0.64 -12.61 8.93
N GLU A 104 -0.14 -11.41 9.27
CA GLU A 104 1.24 -11.20 9.69
C GLU A 104 1.48 -11.79 11.10
N TRP A 105 0.60 -11.46 12.04
CA TRP A 105 0.72 -11.92 13.41
C TRP A 105 0.58 -13.44 13.54
N GLU A 106 -0.29 -14.08 12.75
CA GLU A 106 -0.53 -15.52 12.77
C GLU A 106 0.77 -16.34 12.56
N GLY A 107 1.73 -15.80 11.81
CA GLY A 107 3.03 -16.41 11.57
C GLY A 107 4.00 -16.37 12.77
N THR A 108 3.64 -15.71 13.87
CA THR A 108 4.52 -15.54 15.04
C THR A 108 4.36 -16.64 16.07
N ALA A 109 5.36 -16.81 16.94
CA ALA A 109 5.26 -17.74 18.07
C ALA A 109 4.12 -17.35 19.03
N GLU A 110 3.88 -16.05 19.26
CA GLU A 110 2.78 -15.56 20.11
C GLU A 110 1.42 -16.10 19.67
N ALA A 111 1.18 -16.18 18.36
CA ALA A 111 -0.11 -16.59 17.82
C ALA A 111 -0.51 -18.04 18.16
N ARG A 112 0.44 -18.88 18.55
CA ARG A 112 0.16 -20.24 19.00
C ARG A 112 -0.39 -20.28 20.43
N GLU A 113 -0.01 -19.30 21.26
CA GLU A 113 -0.31 -19.26 22.68
C GLU A 113 -1.51 -18.35 23.00
N VAL A 114 -1.58 -17.19 22.34
CA VAL A 114 -2.51 -16.11 22.66
C VAL A 114 -3.51 -15.92 21.52
N ALA A 115 -4.78 -15.66 21.85
CA ALA A 115 -5.76 -15.16 20.88
C ALA A 115 -5.71 -13.63 20.86
N ARG A 116 -5.64 -13.04 19.67
CA ARG A 116 -5.71 -11.59 19.47
C ARG A 116 -6.83 -11.21 18.51
N ALA A 117 -7.17 -9.92 18.52
CA ALA A 117 -8.16 -9.36 17.63
C ALA A 117 -7.60 -8.09 16.99
N PHE A 118 -7.81 -7.95 15.70
CA PHE A 118 -7.38 -6.81 14.89
C PHE A 118 -8.57 -6.24 14.15
N HIS A 119 -8.67 -4.93 14.11
CA HIS A 119 -9.65 -4.26 13.26
C HIS A 119 -9.09 -4.19 11.84
N GLU A 120 -9.87 -4.64 10.87
CA GLU A 120 -9.53 -4.66 9.45
C GLU A 120 -10.67 -4.11 8.60
N SER A 121 -10.42 -3.79 7.33
CA SER A 121 -11.45 -3.27 6.43
C SER A 121 -11.19 -3.64 4.98
N VAL A 122 -12.29 -3.79 4.23
CA VAL A 122 -12.24 -3.86 2.76
C VAL A 122 -13.04 -2.70 2.15
N ARG A 123 -12.62 -2.24 0.97
CA ARG A 123 -13.20 -1.08 0.26
C ARG A 123 -13.52 -1.46 -1.17
N PHE A 124 -14.65 -1.00 -1.67
CA PHE A 124 -15.10 -1.25 -3.04
C PHE A 124 -16.08 -0.18 -3.51
N PRO A 125 -16.32 -0.04 -4.83
CA PRO A 125 -17.32 0.89 -5.34
C PRO A 125 -18.72 0.49 -4.87
N VAL A 126 -19.54 1.46 -4.47
CA VAL A 126 -20.92 1.23 -3.98
C VAL A 126 -21.72 0.44 -5.03
N PRO A 127 -22.23 -0.75 -4.69
CA PRO A 127 -23.07 -1.51 -5.60
C PRO A 127 -24.47 -0.91 -5.71
N ALA A 128 -25.14 -1.13 -6.83
CA ALA A 128 -26.49 -0.63 -7.10
C ALA A 128 -27.59 -1.35 -6.29
N ALA A 129 -27.31 -2.54 -5.75
CA ALA A 129 -28.25 -3.39 -5.02
C ALA A 129 -27.53 -4.10 -3.87
N PRO A 130 -28.28 -4.71 -2.93
CA PRO A 130 -27.69 -5.52 -1.86
C PRO A 130 -26.76 -6.62 -2.40
N VAL A 131 -25.65 -6.81 -1.70
CA VAL A 131 -24.59 -7.76 -2.06
C VAL A 131 -24.19 -8.61 -0.87
N ARG A 132 -23.37 -9.62 -1.12
CA ARG A 132 -22.65 -10.36 -0.09
C ARG A 132 -21.15 -10.05 -0.24
N VAL A 133 -20.53 -9.55 0.82
CA VAL A 133 -19.08 -9.42 0.92
C VAL A 133 -18.54 -10.72 1.49
N VAL A 134 -17.56 -11.31 0.83
CA VAL A 134 -16.96 -12.59 1.20
C VAL A 134 -15.46 -12.40 1.38
N ILE A 135 -14.89 -12.85 2.49
CA ILE A 135 -13.46 -12.99 2.70
C ILE A 135 -13.07 -14.44 2.41
N LEU A 136 -12.05 -14.61 1.59
CA LEU A 136 -11.50 -15.89 1.22
C LEU A 136 -10.05 -15.97 1.70
N GLY A 137 -9.65 -17.14 2.21
CA GLY A 137 -8.27 -17.46 2.55
C GLY A 137 -7.65 -18.37 1.50
N ARG A 138 -6.34 -18.23 1.31
CA ARG A 138 -5.56 -19.11 0.43
C ARG A 138 -5.25 -20.41 1.14
N GLY A 139 -5.64 -21.53 0.55
CA GLY A 139 -5.28 -22.88 1.02
C GLY A 139 -3.95 -23.37 0.44
N ASP A 140 -3.48 -24.50 0.96
CA ASP A 140 -2.16 -25.10 0.64
C ASP A 140 -1.93 -25.35 -0.86
N GLY A 141 -2.97 -25.56 -1.64
CA GLY A 141 -2.89 -25.72 -3.10
C GLY A 141 -2.95 -24.41 -3.89
N GLY A 142 -2.85 -23.25 -3.22
CA GLY A 142 -2.94 -21.92 -3.84
C GLY A 142 -4.36 -21.49 -4.22
N SER A 143 -5.38 -22.35 -4.04
CA SER A 143 -6.78 -22.02 -4.26
C SER A 143 -7.38 -21.24 -3.10
N PHE A 144 -8.33 -20.35 -3.39
CA PHE A 144 -9.06 -19.61 -2.36
C PHE A 144 -10.30 -20.36 -1.89
N LYS A 145 -10.57 -20.30 -0.57
CA LYS A 145 -11.78 -20.86 0.07
C LYS A 145 -12.49 -19.79 0.86
N ASP A 146 -13.84 -19.78 0.83
CA ASP A 146 -14.64 -18.85 1.62
C ASP A 146 -14.40 -19.10 3.12
N LEU A 147 -13.96 -18.07 3.85
CA LEU A 147 -13.77 -18.08 5.30
C LEU A 147 -14.94 -17.42 6.03
N TRP A 148 -15.43 -16.30 5.51
CA TRP A 148 -16.48 -15.52 6.13
C TRP A 148 -17.27 -14.76 5.06
N SER A 149 -18.55 -14.50 5.37
CA SER A 149 -19.37 -13.66 4.49
C SER A 149 -20.42 -12.89 5.26
N VAL A 150 -20.73 -11.67 4.78
CA VAL A 150 -21.74 -10.78 5.38
C VAL A 150 -22.62 -10.17 4.29
N PRO A 151 -23.97 -10.12 4.48
CA PRO A 151 -24.84 -9.35 3.61
C PRO A 151 -24.64 -7.85 3.87
N VAL A 152 -24.59 -7.06 2.80
CA VAL A 152 -24.43 -5.61 2.84
C VAL A 152 -25.46 -4.98 1.91
N ASP A 153 -26.36 -4.18 2.48
CA ASP A 153 -27.31 -3.35 1.75
C ASP A 153 -26.82 -1.89 1.79
N PRO A 154 -26.38 -1.30 0.66
CA PRO A 154 -25.91 0.07 0.63
C PRO A 154 -27.01 1.10 0.97
N ALA A 155 -28.30 0.72 0.86
CA ALA A 155 -29.43 1.57 1.24
C ALA A 155 -29.81 1.46 2.73
N SER A 156 -29.24 0.50 3.47
CA SER A 156 -29.54 0.29 4.89
C SER A 156 -29.32 1.56 5.73
N PRO A 157 -30.21 1.89 6.67
CA PRO A 157 -29.98 3.00 7.62
C PRO A 157 -28.80 2.75 8.57
N LEU A 158 -28.31 1.53 8.67
CA LEU A 158 -27.13 1.18 9.47
C LEU A 158 -25.81 1.48 8.78
N VAL A 159 -25.81 1.88 7.50
CA VAL A 159 -24.60 2.38 6.83
C VAL A 159 -24.29 3.77 7.36
N ASP A 160 -23.13 3.93 7.95
CA ASP A 160 -22.64 5.25 8.39
C ASP A 160 -22.39 6.15 7.18
N ARG A 161 -23.09 7.29 7.15
CA ARG A 161 -22.98 8.31 6.11
C ARG A 161 -22.44 9.63 6.64
N ALA A 162 -22.03 9.65 7.91
CA ALA A 162 -21.42 10.83 8.49
C ALA A 162 -20.15 11.20 7.70
N PRO A 163 -19.92 12.48 7.44
CA PRO A 163 -18.63 12.90 6.91
C PRO A 163 -17.52 12.44 7.85
N SER A 164 -16.45 11.87 7.29
CA SER A 164 -15.27 11.59 8.11
C SER A 164 -14.82 12.86 8.81
N PRO A 165 -14.39 12.77 10.09
CA PRO A 165 -13.84 13.93 10.77
C PRO A 165 -12.74 14.55 9.91
N ALA A 166 -12.69 15.88 9.84
CA ALA A 166 -11.65 16.58 9.07
C ALA A 166 -10.28 16.14 9.61
N ALA A 167 -9.60 15.30 8.84
CA ALA A 167 -8.30 14.77 9.25
C ALA A 167 -7.18 15.82 9.20
N GLY A 168 -7.41 16.89 8.43
CA GLY A 168 -6.45 17.94 8.16
C GLY A 168 -6.49 18.35 6.70
N ARG A 169 -5.51 19.13 6.27
CA ARG A 169 -5.41 19.59 4.88
C ARG A 169 -4.95 18.42 3.98
N VAL A 170 -5.73 18.14 2.95
CA VAL A 170 -5.31 17.27 1.83
C VAL A 170 -4.61 18.12 0.77
N TRP A 171 -3.51 17.62 0.23
CA TRP A 171 -2.78 18.30 -0.84
C TRP A 171 -2.10 17.30 -1.77
N ALA A 172 -1.89 17.71 -3.02
CA ALA A 172 -1.19 16.89 -4.02
C ALA A 172 0.32 17.10 -3.90
N VAL A 173 1.06 16.02 -3.73
CA VAL A 173 2.53 15.96 -3.87
C VAL A 173 2.89 15.83 -5.35
N VAL A 174 2.17 14.96 -6.06
CA VAL A 174 2.26 14.76 -7.51
C VAL A 174 0.85 14.54 -8.04
N GLU A 175 0.44 15.28 -9.06
CA GLU A 175 -0.86 15.14 -9.72
C GLU A 175 -0.65 15.01 -11.23
N ASN A 176 -1.00 13.88 -11.80
CA ASN A 176 -0.82 13.56 -13.21
C ASN A 176 -2.15 13.32 -13.94
N GLY A 177 -3.28 13.36 -13.24
CA GLY A 177 -4.59 13.22 -13.85
C GLY A 177 -5.68 12.72 -12.93
N PRO A 178 -6.87 12.39 -13.47
CA PRO A 178 -7.99 11.91 -12.67
C PRO A 178 -7.64 10.63 -11.91
N PRO A 179 -8.06 10.48 -10.64
CA PRO A 179 -7.82 9.27 -9.85
C PRO A 179 -8.19 7.97 -10.59
N ALA A 180 -9.35 7.94 -11.27
CA ALA A 180 -9.80 6.75 -12.01
C ALA A 180 -8.88 6.29 -13.15
N ASP A 181 -7.85 7.06 -13.50
CA ASP A 181 -6.92 6.77 -14.58
C ASP A 181 -5.47 6.58 -14.07
N LYS A 182 -5.24 6.71 -12.77
CA LYS A 182 -3.93 6.70 -12.12
C LYS A 182 -3.90 5.73 -10.96
N VAL A 183 -2.71 5.42 -10.50
CA VAL A 183 -2.48 4.83 -9.19
C VAL A 183 -2.48 5.96 -8.17
N ASP A 184 -3.36 5.94 -7.19
CA ASP A 184 -3.40 6.95 -6.15
C ASP A 184 -2.67 6.45 -4.89
N LEU A 185 -1.46 6.97 -4.66
CA LEU A 185 -0.67 6.75 -3.46
C LEU A 185 -0.95 7.86 -2.46
N LEU A 186 -1.36 7.51 -1.25
CA LEU A 186 -1.56 8.44 -0.14
C LEU A 186 -0.44 8.32 0.89
N LEU A 187 0.24 9.44 1.14
CA LEU A 187 1.21 9.58 2.20
C LEU A 187 0.53 10.13 3.46
N LEU A 188 0.70 9.45 4.59
CA LEU A 188 0.22 9.86 5.89
C LEU A 188 1.40 10.12 6.82
N GLY A 189 1.54 11.36 7.31
CA GLY A 189 2.57 11.70 8.29
C GLY A 189 2.16 11.28 9.70
N ASP A 190 3.02 10.57 10.44
CA ASP A 190 2.76 10.27 11.84
C ASP A 190 3.91 10.72 12.74
N GLY A 191 3.57 11.32 13.90
CA GLY A 191 4.56 11.91 14.81
C GLY A 191 5.09 13.28 14.41
N TYR A 192 4.43 14.01 13.52
CA TYR A 192 4.74 15.42 13.19
C TYR A 192 3.84 16.34 14.00
N THR A 193 4.41 17.27 14.76
CA THR A 193 3.66 18.30 15.49
C THR A 193 3.24 19.44 14.56
N PRO A 194 2.36 20.37 14.99
CA PRO A 194 2.07 21.56 14.19
C PRO A 194 3.31 22.37 13.79
N SER A 195 4.36 22.38 14.62
CA SER A 195 5.65 23.01 14.28
C SER A 195 6.50 22.20 13.30
N ASP A 196 6.19 20.93 13.10
CA ASP A 196 6.89 20.04 12.17
C ASP A 196 6.21 19.97 10.78
N LEU A 197 5.13 20.72 10.53
CA LEU A 197 4.39 20.62 9.25
C LEU A 197 5.26 20.97 8.03
N ASP A 198 6.12 21.97 8.14
CA ASP A 198 7.06 22.27 7.06
C ASP A 198 8.05 21.14 6.79
N LYS A 199 8.46 20.41 7.85
CA LYS A 199 9.26 19.19 7.71
C LYS A 199 8.44 18.08 7.05
N TRP A 200 7.20 17.87 7.50
CA TRP A 200 6.30 16.89 6.90
C TRP A 200 6.14 17.10 5.38
N HIS A 201 5.90 18.34 4.97
CA HIS A 201 5.75 18.64 3.53
C HIS A 201 7.04 18.33 2.74
N ARG A 202 8.22 18.66 3.29
CA ARG A 202 9.50 18.29 2.66
C ARG A 202 9.72 16.78 2.62
N ASP A 203 9.38 16.07 3.70
CA ASP A 203 9.52 14.62 3.78
C ASP A 203 8.59 13.92 2.78
N ALA A 204 7.32 14.34 2.67
CA ALA A 204 6.39 13.79 1.69
C ALA A 204 6.89 13.97 0.24
N GLN A 205 7.40 15.17 -0.10
CA GLN A 205 7.99 15.41 -1.42
C GLN A 205 9.22 14.53 -1.65
N ARG A 206 10.10 14.43 -0.65
CA ARG A 206 11.31 13.60 -0.72
C ARG A 206 10.96 12.12 -0.91
N MET A 207 9.98 11.58 -0.18
CA MET A 207 9.54 10.18 -0.33
C MET A 207 9.02 9.91 -1.75
N ALA A 208 8.21 10.80 -2.30
CA ALA A 208 7.74 10.66 -3.68
C ALA A 208 8.91 10.63 -4.69
N GLU A 209 9.91 11.51 -4.53
CA GLU A 209 11.09 11.52 -5.40
C GLU A 209 11.95 10.25 -5.24
N LEU A 210 12.07 9.70 -4.03
CA LEU A 210 12.78 8.43 -3.79
C LEU A 210 12.11 7.27 -4.53
N LEU A 211 10.79 7.18 -4.49
CA LEU A 211 10.03 6.16 -5.23
C LEU A 211 10.32 6.26 -6.73
N PHE A 212 10.17 7.46 -7.28
CA PHE A 212 10.33 7.71 -8.72
C PHE A 212 11.80 7.79 -9.19
N ALA A 213 12.76 7.59 -8.30
CA ALA A 213 14.17 7.39 -8.69
C ALA A 213 14.46 5.94 -9.09
N VAL A 214 13.60 4.96 -8.71
CA VAL A 214 13.85 3.52 -8.88
C VAL A 214 12.91 2.94 -9.95
N SER A 215 13.48 2.15 -10.90
CA SER A 215 12.69 1.40 -11.91
C SER A 215 11.92 0.25 -11.24
N PRO A 216 10.64 -0.02 -11.65
CA PRO A 216 9.95 0.57 -12.80
C PRO A 216 9.14 1.84 -12.45
N PHE A 217 9.06 2.27 -11.20
CA PHE A 217 8.31 3.47 -10.81
C PHE A 217 8.80 4.74 -11.53
N LYS A 218 10.10 4.80 -11.84
CA LYS A 218 10.72 5.91 -12.57
C LYS A 218 10.08 6.11 -13.95
N GLU A 219 9.92 5.03 -14.69
CA GLU A 219 9.33 5.03 -16.04
C GLU A 219 7.83 5.31 -15.99
N HIS A 220 7.19 4.87 -14.91
CA HIS A 220 5.75 4.98 -14.68
C HIS A 220 5.34 6.20 -13.82
N ARG A 221 6.25 7.16 -13.57
CA ARG A 221 5.94 8.35 -12.76
C ARG A 221 4.62 9.04 -13.15
N ARG A 222 4.31 9.08 -14.45
CA ARG A 222 3.09 9.71 -14.97
C ARG A 222 1.81 8.88 -14.77
N ASP A 223 1.94 7.65 -14.33
CA ASP A 223 0.83 6.75 -14.04
C ASP A 223 0.36 6.85 -12.58
N PHE A 224 1.02 7.70 -11.78
CA PHE A 224 0.72 7.91 -10.36
C PHE A 224 0.24 9.32 -10.09
N ASN A 225 -0.72 9.43 -9.16
CA ASN A 225 -0.88 10.59 -8.30
C ASN A 225 -0.30 10.26 -6.91
N VAL A 226 0.22 11.26 -6.23
CA VAL A 226 0.66 11.16 -4.83
C VAL A 226 -0.02 12.25 -4.03
N TRP A 227 -0.81 11.85 -3.05
CA TRP A 227 -1.55 12.71 -2.14
C TRP A 227 -0.91 12.70 -0.77
N ALA A 228 -1.13 13.72 0.02
CA ALA A 228 -0.72 13.76 1.41
C ALA A 228 -1.78 14.45 2.27
N ILE A 229 -1.83 14.07 3.55
CA ILE A 229 -2.73 14.67 4.55
C ILE A 229 -1.90 15.18 5.72
N ASP A 230 -2.17 16.40 6.14
CA ASP A 230 -1.60 16.97 7.36
C ASP A 230 -2.31 16.37 8.58
N THR A 231 -1.60 15.56 9.36
CA THR A 231 -2.12 14.86 10.54
C THR A 231 -1.29 15.23 11.78
N PRO A 232 -1.41 16.47 12.29
CA PRO A 232 -0.54 16.92 13.36
C PRO A 232 -0.72 16.12 14.65
N SER A 233 0.41 15.69 15.22
CA SER A 233 0.53 15.01 16.50
C SER A 233 0.73 16.03 17.63
N THR A 234 0.40 15.65 18.87
CA THR A 234 0.71 16.49 20.04
C THR A 234 2.18 16.47 20.43
N LEU A 235 2.89 15.38 20.10
CA LEU A 235 4.30 15.17 20.39
C LEU A 235 5.02 14.69 19.13
N THR A 236 6.28 15.09 18.99
CA THR A 236 7.18 14.62 17.95
C THR A 236 7.54 13.15 18.13
N GLY A 237 7.60 12.40 17.03
CA GLY A 237 7.97 10.99 16.98
C GLY A 237 6.81 10.04 17.28
N VAL A 238 7.09 8.76 17.14
CA VAL A 238 6.14 7.66 17.36
C VAL A 238 6.56 6.78 18.54
N SER A 239 5.75 5.79 18.91
CA SER A 239 6.08 4.85 19.98
C SER A 239 7.27 3.96 19.62
N ARG A 240 8.19 3.77 20.58
CA ARG A 240 9.30 2.81 20.56
C ARG A 240 9.36 2.10 21.90
N PRO A 241 8.53 1.08 22.12
CA PRO A 241 8.39 0.43 23.44
C PRO A 241 9.71 -0.12 24.00
N SER A 242 10.59 -0.69 23.18
CA SER A 242 11.92 -1.17 23.62
C SER A 242 12.85 -0.06 24.13
N ASP A 243 12.59 1.20 23.76
CA ASP A 243 13.30 2.39 24.24
C ASP A 243 12.54 3.12 25.37
N ASP A 244 11.44 2.55 25.88
CA ASP A 244 10.53 3.17 26.86
C ASP A 244 9.91 4.49 26.37
N VAL A 245 9.69 4.59 25.04
CA VAL A 245 9.05 5.75 24.41
C VAL A 245 7.63 5.39 24.00
N HIS A 246 6.65 6.02 24.64
CA HIS A 246 5.23 5.82 24.37
C HIS A 246 4.60 7.12 23.86
N ARG A 247 3.97 7.10 22.69
CA ARG A 247 3.34 8.24 22.01
C ARG A 247 1.94 7.86 21.55
N ARG A 248 1.02 8.80 21.67
CA ARG A 248 -0.31 8.71 21.04
C ARG A 248 -0.33 9.66 19.87
N THR A 249 -0.26 9.09 18.68
CA THR A 249 -0.24 9.83 17.43
C THR A 249 -1.55 9.62 16.66
N PRO A 250 -1.87 10.44 15.66
CA PRO A 250 -3.10 10.31 14.88
C PRO A 250 -3.25 8.98 14.17
N ILE A 251 -2.17 8.41 13.65
CA ILE A 251 -2.17 7.11 12.95
C ILE A 251 -1.86 5.95 13.90
N GLY A 252 -1.18 6.23 15.02
CA GLY A 252 -0.85 5.21 16.02
C GLY A 252 0.29 4.28 15.60
N ALA A 253 1.21 4.73 14.76
CA ALA A 253 2.37 3.94 14.36
C ALA A 253 3.29 3.65 15.56
N THR A 254 3.81 2.43 15.63
CA THR A 254 4.70 1.97 16.68
C THR A 254 5.78 1.05 16.14
N TYR A 255 6.99 1.21 16.63
CA TYR A 255 8.04 0.21 16.52
C TYR A 255 7.72 -1.01 17.37
N ASP A 256 8.59 -2.00 17.34
CA ASP A 256 8.51 -3.24 18.13
C ASP A 256 7.27 -4.09 17.80
N ALA A 257 6.66 -3.90 16.62
CA ALA A 257 5.55 -4.72 16.18
C ALA A 257 5.96 -6.19 16.16
N PHE A 258 5.14 -7.04 16.79
CA PHE A 258 5.37 -8.49 16.90
C PHE A 258 6.75 -8.87 17.47
N GLY A 259 7.31 -8.01 18.35
CA GLY A 259 8.60 -8.25 18.99
C GLY A 259 9.83 -7.97 18.12
N SER A 260 9.66 -7.40 16.93
CA SER A 260 10.77 -6.96 16.08
C SER A 260 10.98 -5.46 16.22
N GLU A 261 12.15 -5.05 16.76
CA GLU A 261 12.47 -3.65 17.05
C GLU A 261 12.42 -2.71 15.83
N ARG A 262 12.59 -3.24 14.62
CA ARG A 262 12.59 -2.51 13.36
C ARG A 262 11.26 -2.55 12.61
N TYR A 263 10.31 -3.39 13.06
CA TYR A 263 9.04 -3.52 12.41
C TYR A 263 8.10 -2.42 12.92
N VAL A 264 7.70 -1.54 12.02
CA VAL A 264 6.84 -0.40 12.35
C VAL A 264 5.48 -0.64 11.76
N LEU A 265 4.45 -0.72 12.60
CA LEU A 265 3.07 -0.92 12.15
C LEU A 265 2.11 0.01 12.91
N THR A 266 0.90 0.15 12.40
CA THR A 266 -0.25 0.64 13.15
C THR A 266 -1.27 -0.47 13.34
N PHE A 267 -1.84 -0.54 14.54
CA PHE A 267 -2.95 -1.45 14.86
C PHE A 267 -4.30 -0.71 14.90
N ASP A 268 -4.31 0.60 14.66
CA ASP A 268 -5.52 1.43 14.63
C ASP A 268 -6.02 1.62 13.19
N ASN A 269 -6.34 0.48 12.53
CA ASN A 269 -6.81 0.49 11.14
C ASN A 269 -8.05 1.37 10.95
N LYS A 270 -9.01 1.37 11.88
CA LYS A 270 -10.24 2.16 11.76
C LYS A 270 -9.92 3.65 11.63
N LYS A 271 -9.11 4.17 12.55
CA LYS A 271 -8.72 5.57 12.55
C LYS A 271 -7.88 5.94 11.33
N MET A 272 -6.94 5.09 10.94
CA MET A 272 -6.16 5.27 9.72
C MET A 272 -7.07 5.37 8.49
N ARG A 273 -8.07 4.49 8.34
CA ARG A 273 -9.03 4.52 7.23
C ARG A 273 -9.94 5.75 7.27
N GLU A 274 -10.39 6.16 8.45
CA GLU A 274 -11.16 7.40 8.61
C GLU A 274 -10.38 8.61 8.14
N ILE A 275 -9.12 8.74 8.52
CA ILE A 275 -8.22 9.81 8.07
C ILE A 275 -8.00 9.73 6.56
N ALA A 276 -7.65 8.55 6.04
CA ALA A 276 -7.35 8.33 4.63
C ALA A 276 -8.54 8.62 3.71
N SER A 277 -9.78 8.45 4.19
CA SER A 277 -11.00 8.66 3.41
C SER A 277 -11.20 10.10 2.91
N ALA A 278 -10.42 11.05 3.43
CA ALA A 278 -10.42 12.45 3.00
C ALA A 278 -9.76 12.67 1.62
N ALA A 279 -8.96 11.73 1.14
CA ALA A 279 -8.23 11.81 -0.13
C ALA A 279 -8.53 10.60 -1.02
N PRO A 280 -8.32 10.68 -2.34
CA PRO A 280 -8.27 9.49 -3.18
C PRO A 280 -7.09 8.59 -2.78
N TYR A 281 -7.29 7.28 -2.73
CA TYR A 281 -6.18 6.33 -2.55
C TYR A 281 -6.58 4.89 -2.89
N GLU A 282 -5.63 4.17 -3.47
CA GLU A 282 -5.56 2.72 -3.45
C GLU A 282 -4.52 2.24 -2.44
N PHE A 283 -3.38 2.93 -2.37
CA PHE A 283 -2.23 2.55 -1.56
C PHE A 283 -1.93 3.61 -0.50
N ILE A 284 -1.49 3.17 0.68
CA ILE A 284 -1.15 4.05 1.80
C ILE A 284 0.31 3.79 2.21
N GLU A 285 1.06 4.88 2.36
CA GLU A 285 2.38 4.86 2.97
C GLU A 285 2.39 5.76 4.21
N ILE A 286 2.71 5.21 5.36
CA ILE A 286 2.81 5.94 6.63
C ILE A 286 4.27 6.35 6.84
N VAL A 287 4.52 7.63 6.80
CA VAL A 287 5.84 8.23 7.00
C VAL A 287 5.97 8.66 8.45
N VAL A 288 6.76 7.92 9.24
CA VAL A 288 6.92 8.22 10.66
C VAL A 288 8.08 9.19 10.89
N ASN A 289 7.84 10.21 11.72
CA ASN A 289 8.85 11.22 12.08
C ASN A 289 9.83 10.64 13.10
N ASP A 290 10.70 9.75 12.65
CA ASP A 290 11.70 9.12 13.48
C ASP A 290 12.97 8.84 12.66
N ARG A 291 14.10 8.69 13.39
CA ARG A 291 15.42 8.42 12.83
C ARG A 291 15.82 6.94 12.90
N LYS A 292 15.28 6.21 13.87
CA LYS A 292 15.61 4.81 14.08
C LYS A 292 15.26 4.02 12.81
N TYR A 293 16.19 3.18 12.35
CA TYR A 293 15.94 2.28 11.23
C TYR A 293 14.69 1.43 11.46
N GLY A 294 13.70 1.53 10.59
CA GLY A 294 12.47 0.75 10.67
C GLY A 294 11.46 1.07 9.58
N GLY A 295 10.66 0.09 9.28
CA GLY A 295 9.57 0.12 8.32
C GLY A 295 8.78 -1.18 8.39
N GLY A 296 7.82 -1.36 7.48
CA GLY A 296 7.03 -2.56 7.30
C GLY A 296 6.06 -2.39 6.14
N GLY A 297 5.82 -3.44 5.37
CA GLY A 297 4.91 -3.40 4.23
C GLY A 297 3.98 -4.61 4.22
N ILE A 298 2.66 -4.38 4.14
CA ILE A 298 1.63 -5.43 4.10
C ILE A 298 0.81 -5.27 2.82
N HIS A 299 0.75 -6.32 2.03
CA HIS A 299 0.15 -6.29 0.70
C HIS A 299 -1.29 -5.75 0.71
N ASN A 300 -1.54 -4.69 -0.08
CA ASN A 300 -2.83 -3.98 -0.21
C ASN A 300 -3.43 -3.46 1.12
N LEU A 301 -2.61 -3.32 2.18
CA LEU A 301 -3.05 -2.75 3.45
C LEU A 301 -2.43 -1.37 3.70
N TYR A 302 -1.15 -1.32 3.93
CA TYR A 302 -0.29 -0.12 4.00
C TYR A 302 1.19 -0.50 4.07
N ALA A 303 2.08 0.48 3.88
CA ALA A 303 3.47 0.37 4.28
C ALA A 303 3.86 1.52 5.21
N THR A 304 5.02 1.39 5.86
CA THR A 304 5.56 2.37 6.81
C THR A 304 7.05 2.59 6.59
N VAL A 305 7.53 3.81 6.84
CA VAL A 305 8.95 4.15 6.73
C VAL A 305 9.37 5.20 7.76
N ALA A 306 10.55 5.04 8.37
CA ALA A 306 11.19 6.04 9.20
C ALA A 306 11.80 7.15 8.33
N ALA A 307 11.24 8.37 8.39
CA ALA A 307 11.58 9.46 7.50
C ALA A 307 13.05 9.89 7.57
N ASP A 308 13.59 9.99 8.77
CA ASP A 308 14.95 10.50 9.02
C ASP A 308 16.01 9.41 9.11
N SER A 309 15.64 8.14 8.85
CA SER A 309 16.63 7.07 8.73
C SER A 309 17.58 7.37 7.56
N ALA A 310 18.88 7.17 7.75
CA ALA A 310 19.87 7.26 6.66
C ALA A 310 19.58 6.26 5.53
N TRP A 311 18.76 5.24 5.81
CA TRP A 311 18.33 4.19 4.90
C TRP A 311 16.91 4.36 4.39
N ALA A 312 16.28 5.50 4.64
CA ALA A 312 14.95 5.80 4.11
C ALA A 312 14.82 5.58 2.58
N PRO A 313 15.83 5.90 1.75
CA PRO A 313 15.76 5.61 0.31
C PRO A 313 15.59 4.12 -0.02
N TYR A 314 16.25 3.25 0.72
CA TYR A 314 16.09 1.81 0.60
C TYR A 314 14.77 1.35 1.22
N LEU A 315 14.53 1.71 2.49
CA LEU A 315 13.36 1.26 3.25
C LEU A 315 12.05 1.58 2.55
N PHE A 316 11.87 2.83 2.12
CA PHE A 316 10.62 3.26 1.48
C PHE A 316 10.29 2.41 0.25
N VAL A 317 11.25 2.21 -0.63
CA VAL A 317 11.02 1.47 -1.87
C VAL A 317 10.87 -0.03 -1.61
N HIS A 318 11.61 -0.59 -0.65
CA HIS A 318 11.52 -1.99 -0.25
C HIS A 318 10.15 -2.31 0.36
N GLU A 319 9.73 -1.54 1.38
CA GLU A 319 8.44 -1.77 2.06
C GLU A 319 7.25 -1.49 1.14
N PHE A 320 7.38 -0.50 0.25
CA PHE A 320 6.39 -0.28 -0.80
C PHE A 320 6.32 -1.47 -1.78
N GLY A 321 7.41 -2.16 -2.06
CA GLY A 321 7.41 -3.40 -2.85
C GLY A 321 6.53 -4.49 -2.26
N HIS A 322 6.59 -4.71 -0.94
CA HIS A 322 5.67 -5.61 -0.24
C HIS A 322 4.22 -5.16 -0.35
N HIS A 323 3.97 -3.89 0.00
CA HIS A 323 2.62 -3.33 0.02
C HIS A 323 1.98 -3.29 -1.36
N PHE A 324 2.70 -2.81 -2.36
CA PHE A 324 2.19 -2.56 -3.71
C PHE A 324 2.03 -3.83 -4.53
N ALA A 325 3.07 -4.66 -4.60
CA ALA A 325 3.13 -5.79 -5.51
C ALA A 325 3.23 -7.16 -4.82
N GLY A 326 3.05 -7.23 -3.49
CA GLY A 326 3.08 -8.46 -2.73
C GLY A 326 4.41 -9.20 -2.88
N LEU A 327 5.53 -8.45 -2.94
CA LEU A 327 6.86 -9.06 -3.06
C LEU A 327 7.27 -9.71 -1.74
N ALA A 328 7.92 -10.87 -1.80
CA ALA A 328 8.54 -11.52 -0.66
C ALA A 328 9.86 -10.84 -0.29
N ASP A 329 10.22 -10.92 0.99
CA ASP A 329 11.63 -10.77 1.39
C ASP A 329 12.47 -11.89 0.75
N GLU A 330 13.47 -11.50 -0.01
CA GLU A 330 14.43 -12.43 -0.59
C GLU A 330 15.60 -12.75 0.36
N TYR A 331 15.71 -12.03 1.51
CA TYR A 331 16.74 -12.28 2.52
C TYR A 331 16.33 -13.38 3.51
N TYR A 332 17.36 -14.00 4.13
CA TYR A 332 17.16 -15.10 5.09
C TYR A 332 18.16 -15.11 6.25
N THR A 333 19.03 -14.11 6.33
CA THR A 333 20.07 -14.03 7.37
C THR A 333 19.76 -13.05 8.49
N SER A 334 18.71 -12.22 8.31
CA SER A 334 18.23 -11.29 9.32
C SER A 334 17.25 -11.97 10.28
N PRO A 335 17.25 -11.61 11.57
CA PRO A 335 16.22 -12.07 12.49
C PRO A 335 14.82 -11.65 12.01
N THR A 336 13.86 -12.52 12.17
CA THR A 336 12.44 -12.32 11.90
C THR A 336 11.59 -12.73 13.10
N SER A 337 10.38 -12.21 13.20
CA SER A 337 9.38 -12.62 14.18
C SER A 337 8.60 -13.86 13.74
N TYR A 338 8.76 -14.28 12.49
CA TYR A 338 8.00 -15.39 11.92
C TYR A 338 8.65 -16.73 12.21
N GLU A 339 7.81 -17.73 12.48
CA GLU A 339 8.21 -19.11 12.59
C GLU A 339 8.42 -19.74 11.21
N PRO A 340 9.36 -20.66 11.04
CA PRO A 340 9.57 -21.38 9.78
C PRO A 340 8.30 -22.07 9.29
N SER A 341 8.05 -22.01 7.99
CA SER A 341 6.89 -22.65 7.35
C SER A 341 6.98 -24.19 7.44
N VAL A 342 5.91 -24.84 7.87
CA VAL A 342 5.82 -26.30 7.86
C VAL A 342 5.58 -26.78 6.42
N GLY A 343 6.41 -27.73 5.95
CA GLY A 343 6.22 -28.36 4.66
C GLY A 343 6.64 -27.52 3.43
N ARG A 344 7.13 -26.31 3.62
CA ARG A 344 7.56 -25.38 2.58
C ARG A 344 6.54 -25.25 1.43
N PRO A 345 5.36 -24.66 1.70
CA PRO A 345 4.36 -24.45 0.66
C PRO A 345 4.90 -23.51 -0.43
N GLU A 346 4.38 -23.66 -1.64
CA GLU A 346 4.71 -22.70 -2.71
C GLU A 346 4.24 -21.29 -2.31
N PRO A 347 5.14 -20.29 -2.25
CA PRO A 347 4.78 -18.93 -1.89
C PRO A 347 3.76 -18.33 -2.87
N TRP A 348 2.87 -17.47 -2.39
CA TRP A 348 2.00 -16.71 -3.28
C TRP A 348 2.74 -15.49 -3.89
N GLU A 349 3.79 -15.05 -3.27
CA GLU A 349 4.63 -13.94 -3.68
C GLU A 349 5.32 -14.25 -5.02
N PRO A 350 5.33 -13.28 -5.96
CA PRO A 350 5.79 -13.56 -7.34
C PRO A 350 7.29 -13.80 -7.46
N ASN A 351 8.09 -13.25 -6.54
CA ASN A 351 9.55 -13.27 -6.56
C ASN A 351 10.20 -14.36 -5.69
N ALA A 352 9.40 -15.28 -5.16
CA ALA A 352 9.90 -16.44 -4.42
C ALA A 352 9.22 -17.72 -4.89
N THR A 353 9.92 -18.85 -4.83
CA THR A 353 9.37 -20.18 -5.19
C THR A 353 10.05 -21.29 -4.40
N ALA A 354 9.30 -22.35 -4.11
CA ALA A 354 9.85 -23.61 -3.61
C ALA A 354 10.36 -24.55 -4.74
N ASP A 355 10.05 -24.20 -6.02
CA ASP A 355 10.48 -24.97 -7.19
C ASP A 355 11.87 -24.53 -7.69
N PRO A 356 12.92 -25.37 -7.55
CA PRO A 356 14.25 -25.03 -8.05
C PRO A 356 14.32 -24.88 -9.58
N LYS A 357 13.26 -25.29 -10.30
CA LYS A 357 13.15 -25.10 -11.76
C LYS A 357 12.56 -23.73 -12.14
N ALA A 358 12.28 -22.87 -11.12
CA ALA A 358 11.81 -21.50 -11.29
C ALA A 358 10.53 -21.38 -12.15
N GLY A 359 9.52 -22.20 -11.85
CA GLY A 359 8.29 -22.27 -12.64
C GLY A 359 7.59 -20.92 -12.83
N LYS A 360 7.58 -20.05 -11.81
CA LYS A 360 6.92 -18.72 -11.84
C LYS A 360 7.52 -17.72 -12.82
N TRP A 361 8.82 -17.84 -13.14
CA TRP A 361 9.54 -16.90 -14.03
C TRP A 361 10.37 -17.62 -15.08
N ARG A 362 9.94 -18.83 -15.47
CA ARG A 362 10.64 -19.67 -16.47
C ARG A 362 10.87 -18.94 -17.78
N ASP A 363 9.96 -18.10 -18.19
CA ASP A 363 10.00 -17.28 -19.40
C ASP A 363 11.06 -16.18 -19.39
N LEU A 364 11.55 -15.80 -18.21
CA LEU A 364 12.58 -14.77 -18.02
C LEU A 364 13.98 -15.35 -17.81
N LEU A 365 14.13 -16.68 -17.69
CA LEU A 365 15.40 -17.29 -17.37
C LEU A 365 16.50 -16.91 -18.38
N THR A 366 17.68 -16.57 -17.87
CA THR A 366 18.87 -16.33 -18.71
C THR A 366 19.33 -17.64 -19.33
N ALA A 367 19.46 -17.66 -20.65
CA ALA A 367 19.89 -18.87 -21.39
C ALA A 367 21.23 -19.41 -20.87
N GLY A 368 21.29 -20.72 -20.61
CA GLY A 368 22.50 -21.40 -20.14
C GLY A 368 22.81 -21.27 -18.64
N VAL A 369 21.99 -20.53 -17.88
CA VAL A 369 22.12 -20.48 -16.43
C VAL A 369 21.59 -21.79 -15.82
N PRO A 370 22.36 -22.53 -15.03
CA PRO A 370 21.89 -23.77 -14.42
C PRO A 370 20.86 -23.50 -13.32
N LEU A 371 19.94 -24.44 -13.12
CA LEU A 371 18.95 -24.46 -12.05
C LEU A 371 19.18 -25.68 -11.15
N ALA A 372 19.32 -25.60 -9.82
CA ALA A 372 19.40 -24.36 -9.03
C ALA A 372 20.72 -23.61 -9.36
N THR A 373 20.66 -22.28 -9.36
CA THR A 373 21.78 -21.46 -9.83
C THR A 373 22.88 -21.34 -8.76
N PRO A 374 24.11 -21.77 -9.03
CA PRO A 374 25.21 -21.62 -8.06
C PRO A 374 25.56 -20.14 -7.82
N TRP A 375 25.83 -19.81 -6.55
CA TRP A 375 26.30 -18.51 -6.12
C TRP A 375 27.14 -18.65 -4.84
N PRO A 376 27.93 -17.67 -4.42
CA PRO A 376 28.84 -17.79 -3.27
C PRO A 376 28.11 -17.74 -1.92
N LYS A 377 27.10 -18.62 -1.75
CA LYS A 377 26.19 -18.67 -0.60
C LYS A 377 26.91 -18.86 0.72
N ALA A 378 27.88 -19.80 0.78
CA ALA A 378 28.61 -20.08 2.02
C ALA A 378 29.46 -18.88 2.49
N GLU A 379 30.05 -18.13 1.55
CA GLU A 379 30.81 -16.91 1.83
C GLU A 379 29.87 -15.81 2.33
N PHE A 380 28.72 -15.64 1.66
CA PHE A 380 27.67 -14.70 2.07
C PHE A 380 27.20 -14.98 3.50
N GLU A 381 26.83 -16.23 3.81
CA GLU A 381 26.34 -16.62 5.13
C GLU A 381 27.39 -16.42 6.23
N ALA A 382 28.65 -16.72 5.96
CA ALA A 382 29.75 -16.52 6.90
C ALA A 382 29.92 -15.02 7.25
N ALA A 383 29.91 -14.14 6.25
CA ALA A 383 30.01 -12.71 6.47
C ALA A 383 28.76 -12.15 7.18
N GLN A 384 27.57 -12.56 6.75
CA GLN A 384 26.30 -12.12 7.36
C GLN A 384 26.24 -12.47 8.86
N LYS A 385 26.74 -13.66 9.25
CA LYS A 385 26.85 -14.03 10.67
C LYS A 385 27.64 -13.02 11.48
N GLY A 386 28.72 -12.48 10.92
CA GLY A 386 29.54 -11.43 11.51
C GLY A 386 28.79 -10.09 11.63
N PHE A 387 28.15 -9.64 10.54
CA PHE A 387 27.36 -8.41 10.54
C PHE A 387 26.20 -8.48 11.53
N GLN A 388 25.46 -9.58 11.57
CA GLN A 388 24.35 -9.76 12.51
C GLN A 388 24.84 -9.81 13.98
N ALA A 389 26.01 -10.35 14.27
CA ALA A 389 26.59 -10.32 15.61
C ALA A 389 26.90 -8.88 16.05
N ARG A 390 27.54 -8.09 15.21
CA ARG A 390 27.81 -6.66 15.47
C ARG A 390 26.54 -5.84 15.63
N ARG A 391 25.55 -6.07 14.80
CA ARG A 391 24.21 -5.44 14.89
C ARG A 391 23.57 -5.68 16.25
N ARG A 392 23.59 -6.93 16.75
CA ARG A 392 23.04 -7.26 18.07
C ARG A 392 23.75 -6.51 19.19
N VAL A 393 25.07 -6.34 19.12
CA VAL A 393 25.83 -5.59 20.11
C VAL A 393 25.44 -4.11 20.11
N ILE A 394 25.38 -3.48 18.93
CA ILE A 394 24.96 -2.08 18.79
C ILE A 394 23.58 -1.86 19.41
N ARG A 395 22.64 -2.76 19.15
CA ARG A 395 21.26 -2.67 19.70
C ARG A 395 21.21 -2.93 21.21
N ALA A 396 21.89 -3.97 21.69
CA ALA A 396 21.90 -4.33 23.12
C ALA A 396 22.53 -3.22 23.99
N GLU A 397 23.55 -2.55 23.47
CA GLU A 397 24.25 -1.45 24.15
C GLU A 397 23.61 -0.08 23.87
N LYS A 398 22.49 -0.04 23.12
CA LYS A 398 21.78 1.20 22.73
C LYS A 398 22.72 2.26 22.16
N ARG A 399 23.67 1.85 21.31
CA ARG A 399 24.62 2.74 20.66
C ARG A 399 23.91 3.68 19.69
N PRO A 400 24.53 4.84 19.33
CA PRO A 400 23.96 5.76 18.36
C PRO A 400 23.64 5.12 17.00
N GLU A 401 22.57 5.57 16.33
CA GLU A 401 22.15 5.04 15.01
C GLU A 401 23.23 5.20 13.95
N GLU A 402 24.14 6.18 14.10
CA GLU A 402 25.28 6.38 13.21
C GLU A 402 26.21 5.16 13.15
N GLU A 403 26.32 4.39 14.23
CA GLU A 403 27.12 3.16 14.26
C GLU A 403 26.40 2.04 13.47
N MET A 404 25.08 1.98 13.56
CA MET A 404 24.27 1.08 12.75
C MET A 404 24.36 1.43 11.26
N ASP A 405 24.28 2.73 10.94
CA ASP A 405 24.39 3.23 9.58
C ASP A 405 25.78 2.91 8.98
N ALA A 406 26.84 3.05 9.77
CA ALA A 406 28.20 2.68 9.34
C ALA A 406 28.32 1.18 9.10
N LEU A 407 27.76 0.35 9.98
CA LEU A 407 27.73 -1.10 9.80
C LEU A 407 27.01 -1.51 8.52
N PHE A 408 25.85 -0.91 8.24
CA PHE A 408 25.08 -1.20 7.03
C PHE A 408 25.80 -0.76 5.75
N ARG A 409 26.54 0.35 5.77
CA ARG A 409 27.38 0.74 4.61
C ARG A 409 28.54 -0.23 4.36
N GLU A 410 29.16 -0.75 5.43
CA GLU A 410 30.20 -1.78 5.32
C GLU A 410 29.61 -3.07 4.72
N GLU A 411 28.45 -3.51 5.22
CA GLU A 411 27.71 -4.66 4.71
C GLU A 411 27.38 -4.46 3.22
N GLN A 412 26.79 -3.33 2.84
CA GLN A 412 26.43 -2.97 1.48
C GLN A 412 27.66 -3.04 0.54
N ALA A 413 28.75 -2.38 0.91
CA ALA A 413 29.97 -2.40 0.09
C ALA A 413 30.55 -3.81 -0.08
N TRP A 414 30.37 -4.67 0.89
CA TRP A 414 30.83 -6.06 0.83
C TRP A 414 29.90 -6.91 -0.05
N THR A 415 28.57 -6.83 0.14
CA THR A 415 27.59 -7.59 -0.63
C THR A 415 27.63 -7.21 -2.10
N THR A 416 27.70 -5.92 -2.43
CA THR A 416 27.83 -5.44 -3.81
C THR A 416 29.03 -6.08 -4.51
N ARG A 417 30.21 -6.15 -3.86
CA ARG A 417 31.39 -6.81 -4.46
C ARG A 417 31.18 -8.30 -4.68
N LEU A 418 30.57 -8.99 -3.72
CA LEU A 418 30.34 -10.43 -3.81
C LEU A 418 29.34 -10.79 -4.91
N LEU A 419 28.28 -10.00 -5.07
CA LEU A 419 27.14 -10.32 -5.93
C LEU A 419 27.28 -9.75 -7.35
N SER A 420 28.11 -8.72 -7.56
CA SER A 420 28.29 -8.08 -8.87
C SER A 420 28.61 -9.04 -10.04
N PRO A 421 29.35 -10.16 -9.87
CA PRO A 421 29.59 -11.10 -10.98
C PRO A 421 28.32 -11.82 -11.49
N PHE A 422 27.25 -11.76 -10.71
CA PHE A 422 25.97 -12.38 -11.05
C PHE A 422 24.92 -11.37 -11.53
N ALA A 423 25.26 -10.10 -11.61
CA ALA A 423 24.33 -9.03 -12.01
C ALA A 423 23.63 -9.36 -13.33
N GLY A 424 22.32 -9.14 -13.38
CA GLY A 424 21.48 -9.35 -14.58
C GLY A 424 21.18 -10.82 -14.92
N LYS A 425 21.77 -11.80 -14.25
CA LYS A 425 21.46 -13.23 -14.48
C LYS A 425 20.17 -13.61 -13.75
N ILE A 426 19.19 -14.08 -14.51
CA ILE A 426 17.93 -14.61 -13.97
C ILE A 426 18.03 -16.13 -13.91
N GLY A 427 17.84 -16.68 -12.72
CA GLY A 427 17.98 -18.11 -12.43
C GLY A 427 17.06 -18.56 -11.27
N ALA A 428 17.56 -19.47 -10.44
CA ALA A 428 16.95 -19.88 -9.18
C ALA A 428 18.03 -19.92 -8.10
N PHE A 429 18.20 -18.81 -7.39
CA PHE A 429 19.24 -18.64 -6.36
C PHE A 429 18.67 -19.04 -5.02
N GLU A 430 19.22 -20.08 -4.40
CA GLU A 430 18.71 -20.62 -3.13
C GLU A 430 18.93 -19.64 -1.97
N GLY A 431 17.93 -19.53 -1.11
CA GLY A 431 17.83 -18.63 0.04
C GLY A 431 16.87 -17.48 -0.23
N ALA A 432 15.69 -17.52 0.42
CA ALA A 432 14.63 -16.51 0.38
C ALA A 432 13.65 -16.76 1.52
N MET A 433 12.72 -15.83 1.78
CA MET A 433 11.63 -16.00 2.75
C MET A 433 12.10 -16.42 4.14
N TYR A 434 13.18 -15.81 4.61
CA TYR A 434 13.81 -16.08 5.91
C TYR A 434 14.40 -17.50 6.07
N GLU A 435 14.36 -18.34 5.02
CA GLU A 435 14.90 -19.69 5.03
C GLU A 435 16.12 -19.83 4.12
N ALA A 436 17.21 -20.37 4.67
CA ALA A 436 18.46 -20.57 3.94
C ALA A 436 18.34 -21.61 2.81
N THR A 437 17.43 -22.57 2.93
CA THR A 437 17.29 -23.68 2.00
C THR A 437 15.84 -23.93 1.61
N GLY A 438 15.63 -24.39 0.37
CA GLY A 438 14.33 -24.85 -0.11
C GLY A 438 13.44 -23.78 -0.69
N TYR A 439 13.80 -22.48 -0.56
CA TYR A 439 13.20 -21.41 -1.31
C TYR A 439 14.24 -20.72 -2.19
N TYR A 440 13.79 -20.23 -3.33
CA TYR A 440 14.63 -19.64 -4.38
C TYR A 440 14.12 -18.26 -4.77
N ARG A 441 15.07 -17.35 -5.04
CA ARG A 441 14.83 -16.02 -5.59
C ARG A 441 15.34 -15.91 -7.02
N PRO A 442 14.84 -14.95 -7.84
CA PRO A 442 15.11 -14.92 -9.28
C PRO A 442 16.53 -14.46 -9.65
N GLN A 443 17.11 -13.53 -8.88
CA GLN A 443 18.43 -12.97 -9.15
C GLN A 443 19.29 -13.03 -7.88
N ALA A 444 20.62 -12.94 -8.08
CA ALA A 444 21.56 -12.96 -6.97
C ALA A 444 21.35 -11.76 -6.05
N ASP A 445 21.00 -10.62 -6.63
CA ASP A 445 20.80 -9.36 -5.92
C ASP A 445 19.51 -8.63 -6.38
N CYS A 446 18.86 -8.01 -5.41
CA CYS A 446 17.61 -7.29 -5.57
C CYS A 446 17.41 -6.39 -4.33
N ILE A 447 16.68 -5.29 -4.45
CA ILE A 447 16.30 -4.46 -3.30
C ILE A 447 15.51 -5.25 -2.24
N MET A 448 14.84 -6.36 -2.63
CA MET A 448 14.16 -7.27 -1.71
C MET A 448 15.12 -8.25 -0.99
N PHE A 449 16.40 -8.29 -1.39
CA PHE A 449 17.42 -9.17 -0.80
C PHE A 449 18.44 -8.41 0.04
N THR A 450 19.04 -7.33 -0.50
CA THR A 450 20.09 -6.56 0.12
C THR A 450 19.76 -5.08 0.17
N ARG A 451 20.61 -4.29 0.85
CA ARG A 451 20.57 -2.82 0.81
C ARG A 451 21.42 -2.25 -0.33
N ASP A 452 21.81 -3.08 -1.28
CA ASP A 452 22.59 -2.67 -2.43
C ASP A 452 21.75 -1.78 -3.36
N GLU A 453 22.44 -1.00 -4.20
CA GLU A 453 21.77 -0.12 -5.18
C GLU A 453 21.31 -0.89 -6.45
N ALA A 454 21.07 -2.19 -6.33
CA ALA A 454 20.67 -3.05 -7.45
C ALA A 454 19.25 -2.76 -7.98
N GLY A 455 18.40 -2.09 -7.18
CA GLY A 455 17.00 -1.89 -7.50
C GLY A 455 16.21 -3.20 -7.51
N PHE A 456 15.04 -3.18 -8.13
CA PHE A 456 14.20 -4.38 -8.27
C PHE A 456 14.74 -5.32 -9.36
N CYS A 457 14.76 -6.62 -9.07
CA CYS A 457 15.06 -7.66 -10.06
C CYS A 457 13.99 -7.70 -11.18
N ALA A 458 14.26 -8.41 -12.27
CA ALA A 458 13.35 -8.47 -13.42
C ALA A 458 11.96 -9.04 -13.07
N VAL A 459 11.88 -10.01 -12.16
CA VAL A 459 10.60 -10.59 -11.71
C VAL A 459 9.83 -9.62 -10.85
N CYS A 460 10.49 -8.93 -9.92
CA CYS A 460 9.88 -7.88 -9.10
C CYS A 460 9.34 -6.74 -9.96
N ARG A 461 10.12 -6.28 -10.96
CA ARG A 461 9.66 -5.23 -11.90
C ARG A 461 8.42 -5.66 -12.65
N ARG A 462 8.39 -6.88 -13.21
CA ARG A 462 7.21 -7.43 -13.89
C ARG A 462 5.98 -7.44 -12.99
N ALA A 463 6.13 -7.83 -11.72
CA ALA A 463 5.03 -7.83 -10.76
C ALA A 463 4.51 -6.40 -10.50
N ILE A 464 5.41 -5.45 -10.28
CA ILE A 464 5.06 -4.03 -10.10
C ILE A 464 4.34 -3.47 -11.32
N GLU A 465 4.85 -3.71 -12.53
CA GLU A 465 4.22 -3.28 -13.80
C GLU A 465 2.82 -3.88 -13.97
N GLY A 466 2.62 -5.14 -13.57
CA GLY A 466 1.31 -5.79 -13.55
C GLY A 466 0.29 -5.07 -12.67
N VAL A 467 0.73 -4.63 -11.48
CA VAL A 467 -0.14 -3.86 -10.58
C VAL A 467 -0.41 -2.46 -11.15
N ILE A 468 0.60 -1.76 -11.68
CA ILE A 468 0.38 -0.47 -12.33
C ILE A 468 -0.68 -0.59 -13.43
N ALA A 469 -0.60 -1.61 -14.28
CA ALA A 469 -1.55 -1.85 -15.36
C ALA A 469 -2.99 -2.16 -14.87
N MET A 470 -3.14 -2.66 -13.64
CA MET A 470 -4.45 -2.87 -13.02
C MET A 470 -5.13 -1.55 -12.66
N TYR A 471 -4.37 -0.59 -12.16
CA TYR A 471 -4.90 0.67 -11.62
C TYR A 471 -4.80 1.84 -12.61
N ALA A 472 -3.69 2.01 -13.32
CA ALA A 472 -3.52 3.09 -14.28
C ALA A 472 -4.08 2.73 -15.67
N ARG A 473 -4.59 3.72 -16.39
CA ARG A 473 -4.87 3.60 -17.82
C ARG A 473 -3.60 3.91 -18.60
N PRO A 474 -3.25 3.09 -19.62
CA PRO A 474 -2.18 3.45 -20.53
C PRO A 474 -2.45 4.86 -21.08
N ALA A 475 -1.43 5.73 -21.10
CA ALA A 475 -1.54 6.98 -21.81
C ALA A 475 -2.00 6.70 -23.23
N ALA A 476 -3.06 7.38 -23.70
CA ALA A 476 -3.51 7.29 -25.09
C ALA A 476 -2.29 7.52 -25.99
N GLY A 477 -1.94 6.56 -26.80
CA GLY A 477 -0.66 6.45 -27.51
C GLY A 477 -0.24 7.74 -28.22
N HIS A 478 1.04 8.01 -28.07
CA HIS A 478 1.74 8.94 -28.96
C HIS A 478 2.14 8.21 -30.23
#